data_53d355688b4d600dcaa4ae78b6140b53
#
_entry.id   53d355688b4d600dcaa4ae78b6140b53
#
_cell.length_a   1.000
_cell.length_b   1.000
_cell.length_c   1.000
_cell.angle_alpha   90.00
_cell.angle_beta   90.00
_cell.angle_gamma   90.00
#
_symmetry.space_group_name_H-M   'P 1'
#
loop_
_entity.id
_entity.type
_entity.pdbx_description
1 polymer ?
#
loop_
_entity_poly.entity_id
_entity_poly.type
_entity_poly.pdbx_seq_one_letter_code
_entity_poly.pdbx_strand_id
1 'polypeptide(L)'
;YKHLGGGALECIASRLSKTPKPLCFSLMVTSKCNCDCDFCFWKHKKGTDDMPKEEIIRLLTEAGQIGYMDSILWGGEPLIRQDFAEICKASHDAGLYTKIATNGWYLETNPDFAQYTDLMFVSLDAIGKAHDDIRHMPGICDKVISGIDYHKIHSPKMRIYVCCTVSTQTNFEQIKEVAKYCKDADILLYFTVNKAASIPEEAENVVATELENEQLSQMFVKIKEL
;
A
#
# COMPACT_ATOMS: atom_id res chain seq x y z
N TYR A 1 5.38 -7.11 19.58
CA TYR A 1 5.00 -6.33 20.77
C TYR A 1 6.06 -5.30 21.18
N LYS A 2 7.37 -5.53 20.94
CA LYS A 2 8.42 -4.55 21.29
C LYS A 2 8.32 -3.25 20.50
N HIS A 3 7.85 -3.29 19.25
CA HIS A 3 7.75 -2.09 18.40
C HIS A 3 6.50 -1.23 18.67
N LEU A 4 5.37 -1.79 19.12
CA LEU A 4 4.14 -1.02 19.38
C LEU A 4 4.23 -0.19 20.68
N GLY A 5 4.88 -0.67 21.71
CA GLY A 5 5.05 0.08 22.97
C GLY A 5 6.15 1.14 22.89
N GLY A 6 7.26 0.83 22.22
CA GLY A 6 8.36 1.78 21.99
C GLY A 6 7.93 2.93 21.08
N GLY A 7 7.25 2.65 19.97
CA GLY A 7 6.82 3.64 19.00
C GLY A 7 5.90 4.73 19.57
N ALA A 8 4.96 4.38 20.45
CA ALA A 8 4.09 5.38 21.08
C ALA A 8 4.88 6.30 22.03
N LEU A 9 5.78 5.73 22.82
CA LEU A 9 6.64 6.51 23.73
C LEU A 9 7.63 7.38 22.95
N GLU A 10 8.21 6.87 21.87
CA GLU A 10 9.11 7.64 21.02
C GLU A 10 8.38 8.74 20.24
N CYS A 11 7.14 8.51 19.78
CA CYS A 11 6.30 9.56 19.23
C CYS A 11 6.01 10.68 20.23
N ILE A 12 5.69 10.32 21.48
CA ILE A 12 5.45 11.29 22.57
C ILE A 12 6.76 12.03 22.89
N ALA A 13 7.86 11.31 23.05
CA ALA A 13 9.17 11.91 23.31
C ALA A 13 9.62 12.84 22.16
N SER A 14 9.38 12.43 20.91
CA SER A 14 9.66 13.26 19.73
C SER A 14 8.83 14.55 19.71
N ARG A 15 7.53 14.48 20.07
CA ARG A 15 6.67 15.67 20.17
C ARG A 15 7.07 16.63 21.29
N LEU A 16 7.66 16.12 22.37
CA LEU A 16 8.15 16.90 23.50
C LEU A 16 9.59 17.40 23.28
N SER A 17 10.28 16.91 22.28
CA SER A 17 11.64 17.30 21.92
C SER A 17 11.65 18.61 21.12
N LYS A 18 12.68 19.44 21.33
CA LYS A 18 12.94 20.61 20.47
C LYS A 18 13.34 20.22 19.05
N THR A 19 13.74 18.99 18.82
CA THR A 19 14.10 18.40 17.52
C THR A 19 13.26 17.14 17.30
N PRO A 20 12.07 17.25 16.68
CA PRO A 20 11.23 16.10 16.41
C PRO A 20 11.93 15.14 15.45
N LYS A 21 11.93 13.85 15.78
CA LYS A 21 12.44 12.80 14.90
C LYS A 21 11.44 12.52 13.80
N PRO A 22 11.89 12.26 12.55
CA PRO A 22 11.01 11.82 11.48
C PRO A 22 10.45 10.43 11.79
N LEU A 23 9.15 10.22 11.54
CA LEU A 23 8.49 8.96 11.89
C LEU A 23 8.54 7.95 10.75
N CYS A 24 8.17 8.37 9.54
CA CYS A 24 8.02 7.47 8.40
C CYS A 24 8.87 7.94 7.21
N PHE A 25 9.60 6.99 6.62
CA PHE A 25 10.32 7.17 5.38
C PHE A 25 9.51 6.54 4.24
N SER A 26 8.89 7.37 3.41
CA SER A 26 8.08 6.91 2.28
C SER A 26 8.90 6.96 0.99
N LEU A 27 9.07 5.81 0.34
CA LEU A 27 9.90 5.70 -0.86
C LEU A 27 9.15 4.99 -2.00
N MET A 28 9.04 5.67 -3.12
CA MET A 28 8.61 5.07 -4.37
C MET A 28 9.80 4.36 -5.03
N VAL A 29 9.77 3.03 -5.05
CA VAL A 29 10.90 2.21 -5.53
C VAL A 29 10.87 1.95 -7.04
N THR A 30 9.71 2.12 -7.67
CA THR A 30 9.54 1.98 -9.12
C THR A 30 8.36 2.79 -9.64
N SER A 31 8.46 3.27 -10.87
CA SER A 31 7.34 3.88 -11.60
C SER A 31 6.56 2.88 -12.45
N LYS A 32 7.09 1.65 -12.65
CA LYS A 32 6.49 0.61 -13.47
C LYS A 32 5.34 -0.05 -12.75
N CYS A 33 4.26 -0.38 -13.47
CA CYS A 33 3.10 -1.08 -12.95
C CYS A 33 2.50 -1.95 -14.04
N ASN A 34 1.99 -3.12 -13.66
CA ASN A 34 1.24 -4.02 -14.53
C ASN A 34 -0.25 -3.69 -14.62
N CYS A 35 -0.79 -2.85 -13.72
CA CYS A 35 -2.16 -2.35 -13.76
C CYS A 35 -2.27 -1.01 -14.46
N ASP A 36 -3.48 -0.67 -14.91
CA ASP A 36 -3.80 0.60 -15.58
C ASP A 36 -5.02 1.31 -14.98
N CYS A 37 -5.07 1.36 -13.65
CA CYS A 37 -6.20 1.89 -12.88
C CYS A 37 -6.51 3.34 -13.25
N ASP A 38 -7.78 3.67 -13.49
CA ASP A 38 -8.21 5.02 -13.91
C ASP A 38 -7.97 6.08 -12.84
N PHE A 39 -8.09 5.70 -11.57
CA PHE A 39 -7.86 6.62 -10.44
C PHE A 39 -6.38 6.84 -10.10
N CYS A 40 -5.46 6.14 -10.79
CA CYS A 40 -4.04 6.20 -10.44
C CYS A 40 -3.40 7.49 -10.98
N PHE A 41 -3.02 8.40 -10.10
CA PHE A 41 -2.33 9.64 -10.46
C PHE A 41 -0.97 9.38 -11.14
N TRP A 42 -0.43 8.16 -11.01
CA TRP A 42 0.85 7.75 -11.60
C TRP A 42 0.70 7.13 -13.00
N LYS A 43 -0.52 6.91 -13.47
CA LYS A 43 -0.83 6.27 -14.76
C LYS A 43 -0.03 6.86 -15.94
N HIS A 44 0.14 8.17 -15.97
CA HIS A 44 0.81 8.90 -17.07
C HIS A 44 2.33 9.03 -16.93
N LYS A 45 2.90 8.57 -15.80
CA LYS A 45 4.34 8.67 -15.52
C LYS A 45 5.04 7.31 -15.52
N LYS A 46 4.36 6.26 -16.01
CA LYS A 46 4.93 4.92 -16.13
C LYS A 46 6.13 4.92 -17.08
N GLY A 47 7.18 4.19 -16.71
CA GLY A 47 8.32 3.93 -17.60
C GLY A 47 9.47 4.92 -17.50
N THR A 48 9.52 5.78 -16.47
CA THR A 48 10.75 6.51 -16.12
C THR A 48 11.80 5.54 -15.58
N ASP A 49 13.07 5.92 -15.66
CA ASP A 49 14.14 5.12 -15.10
C ASP A 49 13.97 5.00 -13.58
N ASP A 50 14.01 3.77 -13.08
CA ASP A 50 13.95 3.50 -11.66
C ASP A 50 15.29 3.83 -11.00
N MET A 51 15.23 4.25 -9.73
CA MET A 51 16.43 4.43 -8.93
C MET A 51 17.20 3.10 -8.81
N PRO A 52 18.52 3.09 -8.98
CA PRO A 52 19.35 1.90 -8.79
C PRO A 52 19.17 1.32 -7.37
N LYS A 53 19.23 0.00 -7.26
CA LYS A 53 19.07 -0.71 -5.98
C LYS A 53 20.04 -0.18 -4.91
N GLU A 54 21.29 0.02 -5.29
CA GLU A 54 22.36 0.47 -4.39
C GLU A 54 22.01 1.83 -3.76
N GLU A 55 21.42 2.71 -4.52
CA GLU A 55 21.00 4.03 -4.03
C GLU A 55 19.80 3.92 -3.09
N ILE A 56 18.83 3.06 -3.40
CA ILE A 56 17.70 2.77 -2.50
C ILE A 56 18.21 2.22 -1.17
N ILE A 57 19.14 1.25 -1.21
CA ILE A 57 19.75 0.65 -0.01
C ILE A 57 20.47 1.71 0.81
N ARG A 58 21.23 2.60 0.15
CA ARG A 58 21.93 3.71 0.82
C ARG A 58 20.93 4.61 1.56
N LEU A 59 19.86 5.02 0.90
CA LEU A 59 18.82 5.88 1.49
C LEU A 59 18.12 5.23 2.69
N LEU A 60 17.78 3.94 2.60
CA LEU A 60 17.17 3.19 3.70
C LEU A 60 18.11 3.07 4.90
N THR A 61 19.40 2.81 4.64
CA THR A 61 20.43 2.75 5.67
C THR A 61 20.57 4.10 6.39
N GLU A 62 20.64 5.19 5.63
CA GLU A 62 20.72 6.54 6.18
C GLU A 62 19.44 6.91 6.97
N ALA A 63 18.25 6.52 6.47
CA ALA A 63 17.00 6.73 7.19
C ALA A 63 17.03 6.06 8.57
N GLY A 64 17.51 4.81 8.66
CA GLY A 64 17.68 4.11 9.94
C GLY A 64 18.68 4.83 10.86
N GLN A 65 19.82 5.30 10.33
CA GLN A 65 20.83 6.04 11.10
C GLN A 65 20.32 7.39 11.64
N ILE A 66 19.48 8.10 10.87
CA ILE A 66 18.84 9.35 11.27
C ILE A 66 17.78 9.11 12.36
N GLY A 67 17.27 7.87 12.46
CA GLY A 67 16.30 7.45 13.47
C GLY A 67 14.85 7.50 13.00
N TYR A 68 14.61 7.31 11.69
CA TYR A 68 13.27 6.97 11.23
C TYR A 68 12.80 5.69 11.90
N MET A 69 11.50 5.60 12.17
CA MET A 69 10.91 4.44 12.86
C MET A 69 10.41 3.40 11.88
N ASP A 70 9.84 3.86 10.78
CA ASP A 70 9.30 2.97 9.76
C ASP A 70 9.62 3.43 8.34
N SER A 71 9.51 2.49 7.41
CA SER A 71 9.51 2.75 5.98
C SER A 71 8.22 2.28 5.35
N ILE A 72 7.78 2.95 4.28
CA ILE A 72 6.78 2.43 3.37
C ILE A 72 7.36 2.39 1.96
N LEU A 73 7.52 1.18 1.42
CA LEU A 73 8.04 0.91 0.08
C LEU A 73 6.86 0.69 -0.86
N TRP A 74 6.73 1.57 -1.83
CA TRP A 74 5.61 1.58 -2.76
C TRP A 74 6.05 2.02 -4.16
N GLY A 75 5.11 2.20 -5.09
CA GLY A 75 5.44 2.70 -6.41
C GLY A 75 4.29 2.52 -7.39
N GLY A 76 4.62 2.18 -8.64
CA GLY A 76 3.66 1.55 -9.52
C GLY A 76 3.26 0.20 -8.91
N GLU A 77 4.07 -0.83 -9.17
CA GLU A 77 3.97 -2.12 -8.47
C GLU A 77 5.38 -2.57 -8.03
N PRO A 78 5.70 -2.53 -6.73
CA PRO A 78 7.03 -2.86 -6.23
C PRO A 78 7.49 -4.27 -6.58
N LEU A 79 6.57 -5.25 -6.58
CA LEU A 79 6.89 -6.65 -6.83
C LEU A 79 7.26 -6.97 -8.30
N ILE A 80 7.21 -5.98 -9.20
CA ILE A 80 7.80 -6.08 -10.54
C ILE A 80 9.34 -6.08 -10.47
N ARG A 81 9.91 -5.40 -9.46
CA ARG A 81 11.36 -5.36 -9.29
C ARG A 81 11.88 -6.70 -8.82
N GLN A 82 12.83 -7.26 -9.55
CA GLN A 82 13.47 -8.54 -9.19
C GLN A 82 14.30 -8.44 -7.91
N ASP A 83 14.79 -7.24 -7.60
CA ASP A 83 15.63 -6.94 -6.43
C ASP A 83 14.81 -6.44 -5.22
N PHE A 84 13.46 -6.51 -5.27
CA PHE A 84 12.60 -5.95 -4.23
C PHE A 84 12.81 -6.61 -2.86
N ALA A 85 13.04 -7.91 -2.81
CA ALA A 85 13.34 -8.62 -1.56
C ALA A 85 14.63 -8.11 -0.90
N GLU A 86 15.66 -7.78 -1.69
CA GLU A 86 16.89 -7.18 -1.17
C GLU A 86 16.67 -5.76 -0.62
N ILE A 87 15.79 -5.00 -1.26
CA ILE A 87 15.37 -3.66 -0.79
C ILE A 87 14.62 -3.78 0.55
N CYS A 88 13.67 -4.72 0.67
CA CYS A 88 12.97 -4.99 1.93
C CYS A 88 13.96 -5.42 3.02
N LYS A 89 14.93 -6.28 2.67
CA LYS A 89 16.00 -6.68 3.59
C LYS A 89 16.80 -5.50 4.10
N ALA A 90 17.20 -4.59 3.23
CA ALA A 90 17.96 -3.40 3.63
C ALA A 90 17.16 -2.50 4.59
N SER A 91 15.86 -2.34 4.36
CA SER A 91 14.97 -1.62 5.26
C SER A 91 14.89 -2.28 6.63
N HIS A 92 14.70 -3.60 6.66
CA HIS A 92 14.64 -4.40 7.88
C HIS A 92 15.97 -4.33 8.66
N ASP A 93 17.11 -4.51 7.97
CA ASP A 93 18.46 -4.48 8.56
C ASP A 93 18.81 -3.08 9.11
N ALA A 94 18.26 -2.03 8.52
CA ALA A 94 18.37 -0.65 9.04
C ALA A 94 17.52 -0.41 10.30
N GLY A 95 16.78 -1.41 10.79
CA GLY A 95 15.94 -1.33 11.99
C GLY A 95 14.60 -0.63 11.75
N LEU A 96 14.21 -0.41 10.50
CA LEU A 96 12.92 0.20 10.15
C LEU A 96 11.80 -0.83 10.22
N TYR A 97 10.64 -0.45 10.75
CA TYR A 97 9.41 -1.23 10.60
C TYR A 97 8.98 -1.17 9.14
N THR A 98 9.25 -2.25 8.41
CA THR A 98 9.15 -2.28 6.95
C THR A 98 7.71 -2.51 6.51
N LYS A 99 7.14 -1.52 5.83
CA LYS A 99 5.80 -1.58 5.22
C LYS A 99 5.92 -1.59 3.71
N ILE A 100 5.03 -2.33 3.05
CA ILE A 100 4.92 -2.32 1.58
C ILE A 100 3.49 -2.04 1.15
N ALA A 101 3.32 -1.49 -0.06
CA ALA A 101 2.02 -1.39 -0.71
C ALA A 101 2.10 -2.02 -2.11
N THR A 102 1.20 -2.96 -2.40
CA THR A 102 1.19 -3.76 -3.63
C THR A 102 -0.22 -3.93 -4.19
N ASN A 103 -0.33 -4.10 -5.51
CA ASN A 103 -1.58 -4.50 -6.14
C ASN A 103 -1.90 -6.00 -5.96
N GLY A 104 -0.95 -6.79 -5.47
CA GLY A 104 -1.13 -8.19 -5.10
C GLY A 104 -0.95 -9.21 -6.22
N TRP A 105 -0.68 -8.81 -7.46
CA TRP A 105 -0.53 -9.74 -8.57
C TRP A 105 0.60 -10.77 -8.40
N TYR A 106 1.72 -10.35 -7.78
CA TYR A 106 2.93 -11.15 -7.69
C TYR A 106 3.15 -11.80 -6.31
N LEU A 107 2.17 -11.80 -5.41
CA LEU A 107 2.34 -12.26 -4.03
C LEU A 107 2.86 -13.70 -3.91
N GLU A 108 2.35 -14.61 -4.75
CA GLU A 108 2.78 -16.02 -4.73
C GLU A 108 4.04 -16.27 -5.57
N THR A 109 4.26 -15.48 -6.62
CA THR A 109 5.38 -15.71 -7.55
C THR A 109 6.68 -15.07 -7.08
N ASN A 110 6.61 -14.01 -6.27
CA ASN A 110 7.76 -13.29 -5.73
C ASN A 110 7.63 -13.16 -4.19
N PRO A 111 7.57 -14.26 -3.41
CA PRO A 111 7.20 -14.21 -1.99
C PRO A 111 8.34 -13.79 -1.05
N ASP A 112 9.59 -13.72 -1.52
CA ASP A 112 10.79 -13.58 -0.67
C ASP A 112 10.85 -12.27 0.13
N PHE A 113 10.15 -11.23 -0.32
CA PHE A 113 10.05 -9.95 0.40
C PHE A 113 9.45 -10.11 1.80
N ALA A 114 8.55 -11.10 1.97
CA ALA A 114 7.71 -11.24 3.16
C ALA A 114 8.51 -11.52 4.43
N GLN A 115 9.69 -12.17 4.32
CA GLN A 115 10.56 -12.44 5.47
C GLN A 115 11.17 -11.18 6.09
N TYR A 116 11.17 -10.06 5.35
CA TYR A 116 11.72 -8.76 5.75
C TYR A 116 10.65 -7.67 5.87
N THR A 117 9.38 -8.05 5.77
CA THR A 117 8.23 -7.13 5.78
C THR A 117 7.42 -7.33 7.04
N ASP A 118 7.14 -6.24 7.77
CA ASP A 118 6.31 -6.27 8.96
C ASP A 118 4.83 -6.07 8.65
N LEU A 119 4.53 -5.28 7.62
CA LEU A 119 3.15 -4.96 7.21
C LEU A 119 3.03 -4.83 5.70
N MET A 120 2.08 -5.56 5.14
CA MET A 120 1.69 -5.46 3.74
C MET A 120 0.32 -4.80 3.60
N PHE A 121 0.25 -3.71 2.84
CA PHE A 121 -0.99 -3.18 2.30
C PHE A 121 -1.24 -3.79 0.93
N VAL A 122 -2.30 -4.57 0.78
CA VAL A 122 -2.68 -5.17 -0.49
C VAL A 122 -3.98 -4.56 -0.99
N SER A 123 -3.99 -4.16 -2.24
CA SER A 123 -5.13 -3.48 -2.86
C SER A 123 -6.27 -4.45 -3.17
N LEU A 124 -7.48 -4.15 -2.66
CA LEU A 124 -8.70 -4.87 -3.03
C LEU A 124 -9.89 -3.90 -2.93
N ASP A 125 -10.41 -3.43 -4.08
CA ASP A 125 -11.43 -2.38 -4.14
C ASP A 125 -12.85 -2.94 -4.28
N ALA A 126 -12.97 -4.18 -4.74
CA ALA A 126 -14.21 -4.94 -4.90
C ALA A 126 -13.88 -6.43 -4.94
N ILE A 127 -14.89 -7.30 -5.00
CA ILE A 127 -14.73 -8.74 -5.16
C ILE A 127 -15.00 -9.16 -6.61
N GLY A 128 -14.23 -10.13 -7.11
CA GLY A 128 -14.39 -10.74 -8.44
C GLY A 128 -14.09 -9.75 -9.58
N LYS A 129 -14.88 -9.90 -10.66
CA LYS A 129 -14.70 -9.12 -11.89
C LYS A 129 -14.73 -7.60 -11.69
N ALA A 130 -15.46 -7.11 -10.70
CA ALA A 130 -15.52 -5.68 -10.41
C ALA A 130 -14.14 -5.11 -10.01
N HIS A 131 -13.35 -5.86 -9.24
CA HIS A 131 -11.98 -5.47 -8.94
C HIS A 131 -11.08 -5.50 -10.17
N ASP A 132 -11.22 -6.54 -11.00
CA ASP A 132 -10.47 -6.68 -12.26
C ASP A 132 -10.73 -5.49 -13.19
N ASP A 133 -12.00 -5.08 -13.31
CA ASP A 133 -12.41 -3.95 -14.15
C ASP A 133 -11.85 -2.61 -13.61
N ILE A 134 -11.91 -2.38 -12.30
CA ILE A 134 -11.34 -1.18 -11.66
C ILE A 134 -9.82 -1.08 -11.88
N ARG A 135 -9.13 -2.21 -11.85
CA ARG A 135 -7.66 -2.28 -11.99
C ARG A 135 -7.21 -2.47 -13.44
N HIS A 136 -8.14 -2.66 -14.38
CA HIS A 136 -7.87 -3.03 -15.79
C HIS A 136 -6.92 -4.23 -15.91
N MET A 137 -7.12 -5.24 -15.04
CA MET A 137 -6.25 -6.40 -14.93
C MET A 137 -7.07 -7.67 -14.69
N PRO A 138 -7.46 -8.41 -15.75
CA PRO A 138 -8.26 -9.63 -15.62
C PRO A 138 -7.60 -10.68 -14.69
N GLY A 139 -8.36 -11.20 -13.73
CA GLY A 139 -7.91 -12.22 -12.78
C GLY A 139 -7.10 -11.70 -11.60
N ILE A 140 -6.96 -10.38 -11.44
CA ILE A 140 -6.20 -9.83 -10.31
C ILE A 140 -6.89 -10.08 -8.98
N CYS A 141 -8.23 -10.10 -8.93
CA CYS A 141 -8.95 -10.39 -7.70
C CYS A 141 -8.58 -11.77 -7.14
N ASP A 142 -8.60 -12.79 -7.99
CA ASP A 142 -8.26 -14.16 -7.60
C ASP A 142 -6.79 -14.26 -7.15
N LYS A 143 -5.88 -13.55 -7.84
CA LYS A 143 -4.46 -13.47 -7.45
C LYS A 143 -4.25 -12.81 -6.10
N VAL A 144 -4.99 -11.75 -5.80
CA VAL A 144 -4.94 -11.07 -4.50
C VAL A 144 -5.42 -12.01 -3.40
N ILE A 145 -6.58 -12.65 -3.57
CA ILE A 145 -7.16 -13.54 -2.57
C ILE A 145 -6.24 -14.74 -2.31
N SER A 146 -5.78 -15.42 -3.37
CA SER A 146 -4.87 -16.56 -3.21
C SER A 146 -3.53 -16.15 -2.59
N GLY A 147 -2.99 -14.99 -2.96
CA GLY A 147 -1.77 -14.46 -2.40
C GLY A 147 -1.89 -14.09 -0.91
N ILE A 148 -3.02 -13.55 -0.49
CA ILE A 148 -3.33 -13.31 0.92
C ILE A 148 -3.34 -14.63 1.70
N ASP A 149 -4.06 -15.63 1.20
CA ASP A 149 -4.15 -16.94 1.84
C ASP A 149 -2.78 -17.62 1.93
N TYR A 150 -1.97 -17.53 0.86
CA TYR A 150 -0.59 -18.00 0.84
C TYR A 150 0.22 -17.38 1.98
N HIS A 151 0.24 -16.05 2.10
CA HIS A 151 1.05 -15.36 3.09
C HIS A 151 0.53 -15.51 4.53
N LYS A 152 -0.76 -15.71 4.74
CA LYS A 152 -1.31 -16.09 6.07
C LYS A 152 -0.70 -17.39 6.58
N ILE A 153 -0.41 -18.33 5.68
CA ILE A 153 0.18 -19.63 6.03
C ILE A 153 1.71 -19.54 6.13
N HIS A 154 2.36 -18.93 5.12
CA HIS A 154 3.81 -18.99 4.96
C HIS A 154 4.56 -17.84 5.60
N SER A 155 3.87 -16.75 5.91
CA SER A 155 4.46 -15.53 6.50
C SER A 155 3.65 -15.01 7.69
N PRO A 156 3.36 -15.84 8.71
CA PRO A 156 2.39 -15.51 9.78
C PRO A 156 2.84 -14.36 10.70
N LYS A 157 4.07 -13.90 10.59
CA LYS A 157 4.58 -12.72 11.32
C LYS A 157 4.27 -11.42 10.62
N MET A 158 4.12 -11.44 9.29
CA MET A 158 3.77 -10.27 8.49
C MET A 158 2.28 -9.96 8.67
N ARG A 159 1.97 -8.73 9.02
CA ARG A 159 0.58 -8.27 9.06
C ARG A 159 0.10 -7.96 7.65
N ILE A 160 -1.15 -8.29 7.39
CA ILE A 160 -1.78 -8.00 6.10
C ILE A 160 -2.96 -7.05 6.34
N TYR A 161 -2.97 -5.95 5.63
CA TYR A 161 -4.11 -5.02 5.58
C TYR A 161 -4.61 -4.96 4.14
N VAL A 162 -5.90 -5.13 3.95
CA VAL A 162 -6.54 -4.84 2.68
C VAL A 162 -6.72 -3.32 2.58
N CYS A 163 -6.31 -2.75 1.46
CA CYS A 163 -6.47 -1.35 1.14
C CYS A 163 -7.54 -1.19 0.05
N CYS A 164 -8.69 -0.64 0.39
CA CYS A 164 -9.77 -0.35 -0.55
C CYS A 164 -9.77 1.13 -0.91
N THR A 165 -9.65 1.44 -2.21
CA THR A 165 -9.70 2.81 -2.73
C THR A 165 -11.16 3.20 -2.99
N VAL A 166 -11.65 4.15 -2.24
CA VAL A 166 -13.00 4.71 -2.42
C VAL A 166 -12.95 5.78 -3.50
N SER A 167 -13.66 5.54 -4.60
CA SER A 167 -13.74 6.40 -5.78
C SER A 167 -15.14 6.34 -6.40
N THR A 168 -15.39 7.04 -7.49
CA THR A 168 -16.64 6.91 -8.26
C THR A 168 -16.84 5.53 -8.90
N GLN A 169 -15.79 4.73 -8.99
CA GLN A 169 -15.83 3.37 -9.54
C GLN A 169 -16.21 2.32 -8.50
N THR A 170 -16.18 2.67 -7.21
CA THR A 170 -16.58 1.78 -6.10
C THR A 170 -17.94 2.19 -5.55
N ASN A 171 -18.86 1.26 -5.44
CA ASN A 171 -20.13 1.48 -4.77
C ASN A 171 -20.15 0.83 -3.37
N PHE A 172 -21.17 1.18 -2.59
CA PHE A 172 -21.25 0.73 -1.20
C PHE A 172 -21.41 -0.79 -1.06
N GLU A 173 -22.10 -1.46 -1.97
CA GLU A 173 -22.29 -2.91 -1.91
C GLU A 173 -20.94 -3.63 -2.16
N GLN A 174 -20.14 -3.16 -3.10
CA GLN A 174 -18.77 -3.65 -3.32
C GLN A 174 -17.91 -3.49 -2.07
N ILE A 175 -17.99 -2.33 -1.41
CA ILE A 175 -17.26 -2.09 -0.15
C ILE A 175 -17.70 -3.07 0.94
N LYS A 176 -19.02 -3.35 1.04
CA LYS A 176 -19.55 -4.35 1.98
C LYS A 176 -19.01 -5.75 1.72
N GLU A 177 -18.92 -6.15 0.45
CA GLU A 177 -18.34 -7.45 0.08
C GLU A 177 -16.88 -7.56 0.49
N VAL A 178 -16.08 -6.51 0.25
CA VAL A 178 -14.69 -6.44 0.71
C VAL A 178 -14.61 -6.48 2.24
N ALA A 179 -15.46 -5.71 2.94
CA ALA A 179 -15.50 -5.71 4.40
C ALA A 179 -15.88 -7.09 4.97
N LYS A 180 -16.85 -7.75 4.34
CA LYS A 180 -17.21 -9.14 4.70
C LYS A 180 -16.04 -10.10 4.49
N TYR A 181 -15.37 -10.04 3.33
CA TYR A 181 -14.18 -10.85 3.07
C TYR A 181 -13.10 -10.61 4.14
N CYS A 182 -12.79 -9.36 4.45
CA CYS A 182 -11.77 -9.01 5.45
C CYS A 182 -12.15 -9.55 6.85
N LYS A 183 -13.42 -9.44 7.24
CA LYS A 183 -13.93 -9.97 8.50
C LYS A 183 -13.82 -11.50 8.57
N ASP A 184 -14.25 -12.20 7.51
CA ASP A 184 -14.19 -13.66 7.44
C ASP A 184 -12.74 -14.16 7.42
N ALA A 185 -11.82 -13.41 6.82
CA ALA A 185 -10.39 -13.70 6.75
C ALA A 185 -9.59 -13.22 7.97
N ASP A 186 -10.18 -12.52 8.93
CA ASP A 186 -9.51 -11.87 10.08
C ASP A 186 -8.39 -10.92 9.65
N ILE A 187 -8.69 -10.03 8.72
CA ILE A 187 -7.78 -9.04 8.13
C ILE A 187 -8.34 -7.65 8.34
N LEU A 188 -7.48 -6.69 8.67
CA LEU A 188 -7.90 -5.30 8.79
C LEU A 188 -8.12 -4.66 7.42
N LEU A 189 -9.24 -3.92 7.31
CA LEU A 189 -9.58 -3.14 6.14
C LEU A 189 -9.18 -1.68 6.35
N TYR A 190 -8.41 -1.14 5.42
CA TYR A 190 -7.99 0.25 5.36
C TYR A 190 -8.61 0.93 4.13
N PHE A 191 -9.15 2.12 4.31
CA PHE A 191 -9.71 2.89 3.22
C PHE A 191 -8.78 4.00 2.78
N THR A 192 -8.55 4.11 1.47
CA THR A 192 -7.98 5.30 0.85
C THR A 192 -9.05 6.00 0.04
N VAL A 193 -8.99 7.30 -0.02
CA VAL A 193 -9.93 8.12 -0.80
C VAL A 193 -9.19 8.71 -1.97
N ASN A 194 -9.72 8.48 -3.17
CA ASN A 194 -9.22 9.19 -4.33
C ASN A 194 -9.74 10.62 -4.33
N LYS A 195 -8.83 11.59 -4.25
CA LYS A 195 -9.14 13.02 -4.17
C LYS A 195 -8.34 13.80 -5.21
N ALA A 196 -9.03 14.60 -6.02
CA ALA A 196 -8.52 15.40 -7.12
C ALA A 196 -7.34 16.32 -6.82
N ALA A 197 -7.26 16.81 -5.61
CA ALA A 197 -6.22 17.78 -5.24
C ALA A 197 -4.77 17.31 -5.45
N SER A 198 -4.60 16.06 -5.91
CA SER A 198 -3.29 15.44 -6.16
C SER A 198 -2.95 15.26 -7.63
N ILE A 199 -3.85 15.62 -8.55
CA ILE A 199 -3.63 15.46 -9.99
C ILE A 199 -3.04 16.75 -10.55
N PRO A 200 -1.85 16.72 -11.19
CA PRO A 200 -1.34 17.90 -11.89
C PRO A 200 -2.33 18.33 -12.98
N GLU A 201 -2.53 19.65 -13.15
CA GLU A 201 -3.39 20.24 -14.19
C GLU A 201 -3.06 19.77 -15.63
N GLU A 202 -1.87 19.22 -15.83
CA GLU A 202 -1.38 18.69 -17.11
C GLU A 202 -1.88 17.28 -17.47
N ALA A 203 -2.62 16.62 -16.60
CA ALA A 203 -3.13 15.27 -16.84
C ALA A 203 -4.48 15.30 -17.58
N GLU A 204 -4.45 15.67 -18.86
CA GLU A 204 -5.64 15.85 -19.73
C GLU A 204 -6.54 14.60 -19.90
N ASN A 205 -6.15 13.42 -19.40
CA ASN A 205 -6.86 12.17 -19.59
C ASN A 205 -7.12 11.37 -18.30
N VAL A 206 -7.05 11.99 -17.13
CA VAL A 206 -7.49 11.33 -15.90
C VAL A 206 -9.01 11.34 -15.89
N VAL A 207 -9.62 10.15 -15.96
CA VAL A 207 -11.06 10.02 -15.74
C VAL A 207 -11.37 10.57 -14.37
N ALA A 208 -12.33 11.49 -14.27
CA ALA A 208 -12.78 12.04 -13.00
C ALA A 208 -13.37 10.91 -12.14
N THR A 209 -12.52 10.28 -11.34
CA THR A 209 -12.88 9.18 -10.43
C THR A 209 -13.09 9.68 -9.01
N GLU A 210 -13.18 11.00 -8.87
CA GLU A 210 -13.26 11.68 -7.59
C GLU A 210 -14.68 11.75 -7.08
N LEU A 211 -14.82 11.48 -5.80
CA LEU A 211 -16.07 11.71 -5.11
C LEU A 211 -16.12 13.18 -4.66
N GLU A 212 -17.24 13.84 -4.94
CA GLU A 212 -17.54 15.13 -4.33
C GLU A 212 -17.62 15.00 -2.81
N ASN A 213 -17.39 16.08 -2.09
CA ASN A 213 -17.38 16.08 -0.61
C ASN A 213 -18.66 15.52 0.00
N GLU A 214 -19.82 15.76 -0.63
CA GLU A 214 -21.08 15.25 -0.17
C GLU A 214 -21.20 13.73 -0.35
N GLN A 215 -20.79 13.20 -1.51
CA GLN A 215 -20.76 11.77 -1.79
C GLN A 215 -19.82 11.04 -0.84
N LEU A 216 -18.62 11.61 -0.57
CA LEU A 216 -17.69 11.12 0.43
C LEU A 216 -18.30 11.05 1.81
N SER A 217 -18.96 12.13 2.26
CA SER A 217 -19.60 12.19 3.57
C SER A 217 -20.68 11.11 3.71
N GLN A 218 -21.53 10.94 2.69
CA GLN A 218 -22.56 9.90 2.67
C GLN A 218 -21.94 8.47 2.68
N MET A 219 -20.86 8.26 1.94
CA MET A 219 -20.17 6.97 1.93
C MET A 219 -19.57 6.65 3.32
N PHE A 220 -18.91 7.61 3.97
CA PHE A 220 -18.32 7.42 5.31
C PHE A 220 -19.38 7.18 6.39
N VAL A 221 -20.56 7.80 6.30
CA VAL A 221 -21.66 7.49 7.20
C VAL A 221 -22.06 6.01 7.09
N LYS A 222 -22.20 5.51 5.86
CA LYS A 222 -22.54 4.10 5.62
C LYS A 222 -21.42 3.13 6.04
N ILE A 223 -20.15 3.49 5.81
CA ILE A 223 -18.99 2.66 6.20
C ILE A 223 -18.92 2.49 7.72
N LYS A 224 -19.33 3.49 8.51
CA LYS A 224 -19.35 3.39 9.98
C LYS A 224 -20.37 2.35 10.51
N GLU A 225 -21.29 1.91 9.68
CA GLU A 225 -22.31 0.91 10.03
C GLU A 225 -21.86 -0.53 9.71
N LEU A 226 -20.70 -0.71 9.07
CA LEU A 226 -20.07 -2.00 8.78
C LEU A 226 -19.29 -2.52 9.99
#